data_a5f542624ae317d5dcc36f1aab4fea26
#
_entry.id   a5f542624ae317d5dcc36f1aab4fea26
#
_cell.length_a   1.000
_cell.length_b   1.000
_cell.length_c   1.000
_cell.angle_alpha   90.00
_cell.angle_beta   90.00
_cell.angle_gamma   90.00
#
_symmetry.space_group_name_H-M   'P 1'
#
loop_
_entity.id
_entity.type
_entity.pdbx_description
1 polymer ?
#
loop_
_entity_poly.entity_id
_entity_poly.type
_entity_poly.pdbx_seq_one_letter_code
_entity_poly.pdbx_strand_id
1 'polypeptide(L)'
;MVAAYGRLLPKDIWNTPPYGSINVHSSILPKYRGAAPINWAILNGDSVTGVTIMYMAKELDAGDVILCRETAIDPDEDAQTLTARLAALGADALAEAVERLHDGTAVRLPQDHSAYTYAPMLDRSLSPLDFSKSARQLHDQVRGLIPWPCASMTLDGKNVKVYRTAVGGETALAAGKIAEAGKQGLAIACGDGRLLCILELQAEGGKRMAAADYLRGHPVQVDV
;
A
#
# COMPACT_ATOMS: atom_id res chain seq x y z
N MET A 1 -6.20 -17.81 17.48
CA MET A 1 -6.27 -16.52 16.79
C MET A 1 -4.92 -16.17 16.21
N VAL A 2 -4.88 -15.72 14.96
CA VAL A 2 -3.66 -15.39 14.21
C VAL A 2 -3.80 -13.97 13.65
N ALA A 3 -2.71 -13.21 13.66
CA ALA A 3 -2.62 -11.91 13.01
C ALA A 3 -1.15 -11.69 12.61
N ALA A 4 -0.89 -11.32 11.36
CA ALA A 4 0.44 -10.96 10.83
C ALA A 4 1.57 -11.94 11.20
N TYR A 5 1.29 -13.24 11.25
CA TYR A 5 2.27 -14.25 11.71
C TYR A 5 3.43 -14.46 10.73
N GLY A 6 3.21 -14.18 9.44
CA GLY A 6 4.24 -14.21 8.40
C GLY A 6 4.75 -15.59 7.98
N ARG A 7 4.16 -16.69 8.48
CA ARG A 7 4.51 -18.07 8.11
C ARG A 7 3.23 -18.92 8.00
N LEU A 8 3.29 -19.97 7.17
CA LEU A 8 2.23 -20.96 7.12
C LEU A 8 2.23 -21.78 8.42
N LEU A 9 1.07 -21.85 9.08
CA LEU A 9 0.87 -22.70 10.25
C LEU A 9 0.54 -24.14 9.81
N PRO A 10 1.17 -25.16 10.40
CA PRO A 10 0.81 -26.54 10.17
C PRO A 10 -0.66 -26.80 10.54
N LYS A 11 -1.29 -27.73 9.81
CA LYS A 11 -2.71 -28.08 10.00
C LYS A 11 -3.02 -28.48 11.44
N ASP A 12 -2.13 -29.22 12.06
CA ASP A 12 -2.30 -29.74 13.42
C ASP A 12 -2.38 -28.59 14.46
N ILE A 13 -1.74 -27.44 14.17
CA ILE A 13 -1.78 -26.27 15.05
C ILE A 13 -3.10 -25.52 14.90
N TRP A 14 -3.47 -25.15 13.66
CA TRP A 14 -4.67 -24.32 13.48
C TRP A 14 -6.00 -25.12 13.59
N ASN A 15 -5.95 -26.44 13.52
CA ASN A 15 -7.12 -27.30 13.70
C ASN A 15 -7.33 -27.80 15.14
N THR A 16 -6.41 -27.48 16.07
CA THR A 16 -6.49 -27.89 17.49
C THR A 16 -7.57 -27.16 18.30
N PRO A 17 -7.81 -25.84 18.13
CA PRO A 17 -8.78 -25.13 18.95
C PRO A 17 -10.21 -25.61 18.68
N PRO A 18 -11.06 -25.79 19.75
CA PRO A 18 -12.41 -26.36 19.61
C PRO A 18 -13.35 -25.50 18.75
N TYR A 19 -13.12 -24.19 18.67
CA TYR A 19 -13.89 -23.27 17.81
C TYR A 19 -13.21 -23.02 16.45
N GLY A 20 -12.12 -23.75 16.15
CA GLY A 20 -11.26 -23.49 14.99
C GLY A 20 -10.30 -22.32 15.22
N SER A 21 -9.44 -22.09 14.26
CA SER A 21 -8.52 -20.94 14.26
C SER A 21 -9.03 -19.85 13.32
N ILE A 22 -8.96 -18.60 13.76
CA ILE A 22 -9.35 -17.43 12.97
C ILE A 22 -8.15 -16.54 12.71
N ASN A 23 -8.18 -15.84 11.59
CA ASN A 23 -7.15 -14.89 11.16
C ASN A 23 -7.75 -13.51 10.92
N VAL A 24 -6.98 -12.47 11.24
CA VAL A 24 -7.27 -11.07 10.88
C VAL A 24 -6.51 -10.75 9.61
N HIS A 25 -7.21 -10.53 8.51
CA HIS A 25 -6.63 -10.23 7.21
C HIS A 25 -6.98 -8.80 6.78
N SER A 26 -5.96 -8.02 6.40
CA SER A 26 -6.12 -6.59 6.12
C SER A 26 -6.53 -6.32 4.67
N SER A 27 -7.60 -6.96 4.21
CA SER A 27 -8.27 -6.68 2.94
C SER A 27 -9.74 -7.08 3.00
N ILE A 28 -10.50 -6.70 1.98
CA ILE A 28 -11.86 -7.20 1.71
C ILE A 28 -11.72 -8.47 0.88
N LEU A 29 -11.62 -9.64 1.55
CA LEU A 29 -11.53 -10.93 0.86
C LEU A 29 -12.77 -11.18 -0.02
N PRO A 30 -12.60 -11.81 -1.20
CA PRO A 30 -11.43 -12.56 -1.65
C PRO A 30 -10.31 -11.74 -2.30
N LYS A 31 -10.41 -10.42 -2.39
CA LYS A 31 -9.34 -9.59 -2.94
C LYS A 31 -8.11 -9.57 -2.01
N TYR A 32 -6.93 -9.55 -2.64
CA TYR A 32 -5.65 -9.35 -1.94
C TYR A 32 -5.32 -10.43 -0.91
N ARG A 33 -5.53 -11.72 -1.24
CA ARG A 33 -4.94 -12.82 -0.47
C ARG A 33 -3.42 -12.70 -0.52
N GLY A 34 -2.71 -12.96 0.56
CA GLY A 34 -1.25 -12.98 0.56
C GLY A 34 -0.61 -11.98 1.52
N ALA A 35 0.66 -11.60 1.22
CA ALA A 35 1.57 -11.00 2.19
C ALA A 35 1.42 -9.49 2.39
N ALA A 36 0.98 -8.74 1.38
CA ALA A 36 1.00 -7.27 1.40
C ALA A 36 -0.33 -6.62 0.94
N PRO A 37 -1.50 -7.05 1.48
CA PRO A 37 -2.81 -6.59 1.02
C PRO A 37 -2.98 -5.07 1.10
N ILE A 38 -2.49 -4.44 2.17
CA ILE A 38 -2.60 -2.99 2.40
C ILE A 38 -1.85 -2.20 1.33
N ASN A 39 -0.62 -2.62 1.04
CA ASN A 39 0.21 -1.96 0.04
C ASN A 39 -0.41 -2.10 -1.36
N TRP A 40 -0.85 -3.30 -1.71
CA TRP A 40 -1.41 -3.57 -3.04
C TRP A 40 -2.76 -2.86 -3.27
N ALA A 41 -3.58 -2.67 -2.24
CA ALA A 41 -4.79 -1.85 -2.35
C ALA A 41 -4.44 -0.40 -2.77
N ILE A 42 -3.41 0.19 -2.15
CA ILE A 42 -2.93 1.52 -2.50
C ILE A 42 -2.27 1.54 -3.88
N LEU A 43 -1.37 0.59 -4.18
CA LEU A 43 -0.65 0.50 -5.45
C LEU A 43 -1.60 0.36 -6.66
N ASN A 44 -2.74 -0.29 -6.46
CA ASN A 44 -3.78 -0.45 -7.48
C ASN A 44 -4.76 0.73 -7.54
N GLY A 45 -4.61 1.74 -6.66
CA GLY A 45 -5.46 2.93 -6.65
C GLY A 45 -6.87 2.68 -6.11
N ASP A 46 -7.06 1.65 -5.28
CA ASP A 46 -8.36 1.41 -4.64
C ASP A 46 -8.72 2.57 -3.71
N SER A 47 -9.98 2.96 -3.71
CA SER A 47 -10.54 3.99 -2.83
C SER A 47 -11.13 3.43 -1.54
N VAL A 48 -11.27 2.10 -1.45
CA VAL A 48 -11.84 1.38 -0.30
C VAL A 48 -11.03 0.13 -0.04
N THR A 49 -10.77 -0.16 1.22
CA THR A 49 -10.19 -1.40 1.72
C THR A 49 -10.89 -1.81 3.01
N GLY A 50 -10.37 -2.78 3.73
CA GLY A 50 -10.98 -3.21 4.97
C GLY A 50 -10.20 -4.29 5.70
N VAL A 51 -10.86 -4.87 6.67
CA VAL A 51 -10.36 -6.02 7.42
C VAL A 51 -11.39 -7.13 7.38
N THR A 52 -10.94 -8.32 7.08
CA THR A 52 -11.74 -9.54 7.11
C THR A 52 -11.29 -10.46 8.24
N ILE A 53 -12.22 -10.86 9.10
CA ILE A 53 -12.03 -11.95 10.06
C ILE A 53 -12.52 -13.23 9.40
N MET A 54 -11.64 -14.20 9.27
CA MET A 54 -11.93 -15.46 8.58
C MET A 54 -11.42 -16.66 9.35
N TYR A 55 -12.00 -17.83 9.10
CA TYR A 55 -11.43 -19.11 9.55
C TYR A 55 -10.15 -19.43 8.79
N MET A 56 -9.20 -20.07 9.44
CA MET A 56 -8.04 -20.60 8.75
C MET A 56 -8.41 -21.80 7.88
N ALA A 57 -7.80 -21.91 6.71
CA ALA A 57 -7.98 -23.00 5.77
C ALA A 57 -6.62 -23.51 5.28
N LYS A 58 -6.62 -24.61 4.51
CA LYS A 58 -5.40 -25.17 3.93
C LYS A 58 -4.76 -24.21 2.93
N GLU A 59 -5.58 -23.54 2.13
CA GLU A 59 -5.14 -22.57 1.14
C GLU A 59 -4.99 -21.19 1.79
N LEU A 60 -4.02 -20.43 1.31
CA LEU A 60 -3.68 -19.10 1.87
C LEU A 60 -4.88 -18.16 1.78
N ASP A 61 -5.30 -17.62 2.92
CA ASP A 61 -6.35 -16.63 3.09
C ASP A 61 -7.69 -16.99 2.39
N ALA A 62 -7.98 -18.30 2.25
CA ALA A 62 -9.13 -18.82 1.50
C ALA A 62 -10.28 -19.35 2.37
N GLY A 63 -10.16 -19.24 3.69
CA GLY A 63 -11.19 -19.74 4.62
C GLY A 63 -12.47 -18.92 4.62
N ASP A 64 -13.53 -19.50 5.17
CA ASP A 64 -14.83 -18.85 5.28
C ASP A 64 -14.74 -17.55 6.10
N VAL A 65 -15.43 -16.53 5.64
CA VAL A 65 -15.49 -15.23 6.30
C VAL A 65 -16.48 -15.27 7.46
N ILE A 66 -16.10 -14.70 8.61
CA ILE A 66 -16.96 -14.47 9.76
C ILE A 66 -17.60 -13.09 9.68
N LEU A 67 -16.77 -12.08 9.44
CA LEU A 67 -17.20 -10.70 9.20
C LEU A 67 -16.16 -9.92 8.43
N CYS A 68 -16.61 -8.84 7.80
CA CYS A 68 -15.76 -7.86 7.11
C CYS A 68 -16.14 -6.45 7.58
N ARG A 69 -15.15 -5.58 7.69
CA ARG A 69 -15.31 -4.15 7.97
C ARG A 69 -14.56 -3.35 6.90
N GLU A 70 -15.27 -2.48 6.22
CA GLU A 70 -14.72 -1.64 5.17
C GLU A 70 -14.31 -0.27 5.70
N THR A 71 -13.35 0.36 5.07
CA THR A 71 -12.93 1.75 5.29
C THR A 71 -12.45 2.38 4.00
N ALA A 72 -12.66 3.69 3.84
CA ALA A 72 -12.11 4.43 2.73
C ALA A 72 -10.58 4.55 2.85
N ILE A 73 -9.90 4.64 1.71
CA ILE A 73 -8.49 5.03 1.61
C ILE A 73 -8.46 6.50 1.19
N ASP A 74 -7.85 7.36 2.01
CA ASP A 74 -7.66 8.76 1.64
C ASP A 74 -6.72 8.86 0.42
N PRO A 75 -6.99 9.77 -0.53
CA PRO A 75 -6.17 9.95 -1.73
C PRO A 75 -4.68 10.18 -1.49
N ASP A 76 -4.30 10.74 -0.34
CA ASP A 76 -2.91 11.05 0.01
C ASP A 76 -2.37 10.17 1.16
N GLU A 77 -3.18 9.24 1.69
CA GLU A 77 -2.78 8.34 2.78
C GLU A 77 -1.74 7.32 2.32
N ASP A 78 -0.67 7.17 3.08
CA ASP A 78 0.35 6.17 2.82
C ASP A 78 0.05 4.81 3.50
N ALA A 79 0.77 3.78 3.07
CA ALA A 79 0.57 2.42 3.59
C ALA A 79 0.88 2.30 5.09
N GLN A 80 1.75 3.13 5.65
CA GLN A 80 2.09 3.11 7.07
C GLN A 80 0.91 3.63 7.90
N THR A 81 0.32 4.75 7.51
CA THR A 81 -0.85 5.34 8.18
C THR A 81 -2.07 4.44 8.04
N LEU A 82 -2.32 3.92 6.83
CA LEU A 82 -3.42 2.97 6.59
C LEU A 82 -3.26 1.70 7.43
N THR A 83 -2.04 1.18 7.58
CA THR A 83 -1.75 0.02 8.44
C THR A 83 -2.17 0.27 9.88
N ALA A 84 -1.86 1.45 10.44
CA ALA A 84 -2.25 1.79 11.81
C ALA A 84 -3.79 1.86 11.96
N ARG A 85 -4.49 2.44 10.99
CA ARG A 85 -5.98 2.49 11.00
C ARG A 85 -6.60 1.09 10.87
N LEU A 86 -6.08 0.27 9.96
CA LEU A 86 -6.58 -1.10 9.78
C LEU A 86 -6.28 -2.00 10.97
N ALA A 87 -5.19 -1.76 11.71
CA ALA A 87 -4.90 -2.47 12.94
C ALA A 87 -5.96 -2.18 14.04
N ALA A 88 -6.36 -0.92 14.20
CA ALA A 88 -7.43 -0.56 15.12
C ALA A 88 -8.78 -1.15 14.68
N LEU A 89 -9.15 -0.99 13.41
CA LEU A 89 -10.38 -1.57 12.85
C LEU A 89 -10.41 -3.10 12.99
N GLY A 90 -9.25 -3.75 12.81
CA GLY A 90 -9.08 -5.18 12.94
C GLY A 90 -9.24 -5.67 14.38
N ALA A 91 -8.78 -4.89 15.36
CA ALA A 91 -8.96 -5.21 16.77
C ALA A 91 -10.45 -5.20 17.16
N ASP A 92 -11.20 -4.17 16.74
CA ASP A 92 -12.64 -4.06 16.98
C ASP A 92 -13.41 -5.19 16.28
N ALA A 93 -13.10 -5.44 15.00
CA ALA A 93 -13.70 -6.53 14.23
C ALA A 93 -13.42 -7.91 14.85
N LEU A 94 -12.22 -8.09 15.40
CA LEU A 94 -11.83 -9.33 16.04
C LEU A 94 -12.60 -9.56 17.36
N ALA A 95 -12.75 -8.51 18.18
CA ALA A 95 -13.53 -8.59 19.41
C ALA A 95 -14.96 -9.05 19.12
N GLU A 96 -15.62 -8.42 18.15
CA GLU A 96 -16.95 -8.81 17.69
C GLU A 96 -17.00 -10.26 17.17
N ALA A 97 -16.01 -10.68 16.39
CA ALA A 97 -15.96 -12.05 15.86
C ALA A 97 -15.81 -13.08 16.98
N VAL A 98 -15.04 -12.78 18.03
CA VAL A 98 -14.88 -13.64 19.22
C VAL A 98 -16.20 -13.76 20.00
N GLU A 99 -16.93 -12.66 20.19
CA GLU A 99 -18.25 -12.67 20.83
C GLU A 99 -19.22 -13.54 20.02
N ARG A 100 -19.29 -13.36 18.70
CA ARG A 100 -20.14 -14.19 17.83
C ARG A 100 -19.81 -15.68 17.90
N LEU A 101 -18.51 -16.02 17.99
CA LEU A 101 -18.06 -17.40 18.17
C LEU A 101 -18.49 -17.96 19.53
N HIS A 102 -18.39 -17.17 20.60
CA HIS A 102 -18.80 -17.55 21.96
C HIS A 102 -20.29 -17.82 22.01
N ASP A 103 -21.11 -16.94 21.45
CA ASP A 103 -22.56 -17.00 21.47
C ASP A 103 -23.16 -17.99 20.46
N GLY A 104 -22.31 -18.61 19.61
CA GLY A 104 -22.74 -19.51 18.55
C GLY A 104 -23.46 -18.83 17.40
N THR A 105 -23.33 -17.51 17.27
CA THR A 105 -23.94 -16.69 16.19
C THR A 105 -22.99 -16.41 15.04
N ALA A 106 -21.73 -16.87 15.12
CA ALA A 106 -20.76 -16.73 14.05
C ALA A 106 -21.22 -17.51 12.81
N VAL A 107 -21.27 -16.80 11.69
CA VAL A 107 -21.57 -17.39 10.37
C VAL A 107 -20.30 -17.91 9.70
N ARG A 108 -20.48 -18.79 8.72
CA ARG A 108 -19.43 -19.21 7.79
C ARG A 108 -19.85 -18.82 6.39
N LEU A 109 -19.29 -17.74 5.87
CA LEU A 109 -19.57 -17.25 4.52
C LEU A 109 -18.44 -17.70 3.60
N PRO A 110 -18.66 -18.68 2.71
CA PRO A 110 -17.66 -19.11 1.75
C PRO A 110 -17.21 -17.94 0.87
N GLN A 111 -15.91 -17.87 0.60
CA GLN A 111 -15.39 -16.89 -0.36
C GLN A 111 -15.68 -17.35 -1.80
N ASP A 112 -15.92 -16.36 -2.69
CA ASP A 112 -15.91 -16.64 -4.13
C ASP A 112 -14.46 -16.84 -4.62
N HIS A 113 -14.08 -18.09 -4.79
CA HIS A 113 -12.75 -18.46 -5.23
C HIS A 113 -12.46 -18.09 -6.70
N SER A 114 -13.45 -17.69 -7.48
CA SER A 114 -13.23 -17.20 -8.86
C SER A 114 -12.83 -15.72 -8.90
N ALA A 115 -13.13 -14.95 -7.85
CA ALA A 115 -12.92 -13.52 -7.75
C ALA A 115 -11.68 -13.12 -6.92
N TYR A 116 -10.85 -14.08 -6.49
CA TYR A 116 -9.68 -13.76 -5.68
C TYR A 116 -8.61 -13.02 -6.48
N THR A 117 -7.91 -12.11 -5.81
CA THR A 117 -6.66 -11.52 -6.29
C THR A 117 -5.54 -11.80 -5.29
N TYR A 118 -4.30 -11.82 -5.79
CA TYR A 118 -3.13 -12.10 -4.97
C TYR A 118 -2.32 -10.84 -4.70
N ALA A 119 -1.90 -10.66 -3.44
CA ALA A 119 -1.05 -9.57 -2.99
C ALA A 119 0.33 -10.13 -2.59
N PRO A 120 1.27 -10.25 -3.54
CA PRO A 120 2.60 -10.79 -3.26
C PRO A 120 3.37 -9.94 -2.29
N MET A 121 4.43 -10.51 -1.71
CA MET A 121 5.39 -9.77 -0.90
C MET A 121 6.01 -8.66 -1.75
N LEU A 122 6.19 -7.49 -1.16
CA LEU A 122 6.89 -6.39 -1.83
C LEU A 122 8.38 -6.74 -2.00
N ASP A 123 8.99 -6.18 -3.03
CA ASP A 123 10.42 -6.25 -3.26
C ASP A 123 10.95 -4.94 -3.86
N ARG A 124 12.28 -4.85 -4.00
CA ARG A 124 12.94 -3.63 -4.50
C ARG A 124 12.72 -3.36 -5.98
N SER A 125 12.26 -4.31 -6.76
CA SER A 125 11.94 -4.10 -8.18
C SER A 125 10.77 -3.14 -8.37
N LEU A 126 9.93 -2.98 -7.34
CA LEU A 126 8.83 -2.02 -7.32
C LEU A 126 9.27 -0.58 -7.06
N SER A 127 10.53 -0.35 -6.64
CA SER A 127 11.00 0.99 -6.25
C SER A 127 11.13 1.99 -7.40
N PRO A 128 11.66 1.66 -8.60
CA PRO A 128 11.91 2.65 -9.64
C PRO A 128 10.60 3.30 -10.14
N LEU A 129 10.58 4.64 -10.17
CA LEU A 129 9.50 5.39 -10.80
C LEU A 129 9.69 5.39 -12.32
N ASP A 130 8.68 4.91 -13.03
CA ASP A 130 8.59 4.93 -14.48
C ASP A 130 7.65 6.06 -14.92
N PHE A 131 8.21 7.20 -15.28
CA PHE A 131 7.46 8.40 -15.64
C PHE A 131 6.63 8.25 -16.93
N SER A 132 6.72 7.15 -17.65
CA SER A 132 5.78 6.85 -18.74
C SER A 132 4.37 6.52 -18.25
N LYS A 133 4.21 6.20 -16.96
CA LYS A 133 2.91 5.98 -16.29
C LYS A 133 2.22 7.31 -15.97
N SER A 134 0.96 7.24 -15.53
CA SER A 134 0.22 8.43 -15.09
C SER A 134 0.76 8.99 -13.77
N ALA A 135 0.59 10.29 -13.56
CA ALA A 135 0.95 10.95 -12.31
C ALA A 135 0.25 10.32 -11.10
N ARG A 136 -1.01 9.89 -11.28
CA ARG A 136 -1.77 9.21 -10.22
C ARG A 136 -1.16 7.84 -9.87
N GLN A 137 -0.82 7.03 -10.87
CA GLN A 137 -0.18 5.72 -10.62
C GLN A 137 1.16 5.86 -9.89
N LEU A 138 1.96 6.87 -10.24
CA LEU A 138 3.23 7.12 -9.56
C LEU A 138 3.04 7.67 -8.14
N HIS A 139 2.05 8.52 -7.92
CA HIS A 139 1.66 8.96 -6.59
C HIS A 139 1.24 7.78 -5.71
N ASP A 140 0.42 6.88 -6.24
CA ASP A 140 -0.01 5.66 -5.54
C ASP A 140 1.16 4.71 -5.29
N GLN A 141 2.11 4.60 -6.23
CA GLN A 141 3.34 3.84 -6.03
C GLN A 141 4.17 4.41 -4.88
N VAL A 142 4.37 5.73 -4.80
CA VAL A 142 5.12 6.36 -3.71
C VAL A 142 4.48 6.06 -2.37
N ARG A 143 3.20 6.37 -2.20
CA ARG A 143 2.50 6.20 -0.92
C ARG A 143 2.28 4.72 -0.54
N GLY A 144 2.11 3.85 -1.53
CA GLY A 144 1.93 2.40 -1.32
C GLY A 144 3.21 1.67 -0.91
N LEU A 145 4.40 2.22 -1.21
CA LEU A 145 5.69 1.62 -0.88
C LEU A 145 6.33 2.17 0.41
N ILE A 146 5.66 3.03 1.16
CA ILE A 146 6.10 3.50 2.48
C ILE A 146 5.76 2.43 3.54
N PRO A 147 6.66 2.13 4.49
CA PRO A 147 8.02 2.64 4.67
C PRO A 147 9.08 1.86 3.90
N TRP A 148 8.74 0.76 3.26
CA TRP A 148 9.64 -0.11 2.51
C TRP A 148 8.90 -0.72 1.30
N PRO A 149 9.57 -0.85 0.13
CA PRO A 149 10.97 -0.53 -0.16
C PRO A 149 11.24 0.96 -0.44
N CYS A 150 10.24 1.82 -0.43
CA CYS A 150 10.18 3.19 -0.90
C CYS A 150 10.33 3.30 -2.41
N ALA A 151 9.64 4.24 -3.03
CA ALA A 151 9.86 4.59 -4.43
C ALA A 151 11.19 5.29 -4.60
N SER A 152 11.80 5.17 -5.78
CA SER A 152 13.08 5.80 -6.10
C SER A 152 13.13 6.28 -7.53
N MET A 153 13.99 7.28 -7.78
CA MET A 153 14.29 7.78 -9.11
C MET A 153 15.75 8.21 -9.20
N THR A 154 16.24 8.41 -10.41
CA THR A 154 17.55 9.05 -10.64
C THR A 154 17.35 10.55 -10.82
N LEU A 155 18.06 11.36 -10.04
CA LEU A 155 18.09 12.82 -10.15
C LEU A 155 19.55 13.26 -10.25
N ASP A 156 19.90 13.92 -11.36
CA ASP A 156 21.29 14.35 -11.63
C ASP A 156 22.32 13.21 -11.42
N GLY A 157 22.03 12.03 -11.97
CA GLY A 157 22.91 10.85 -11.88
C GLY A 157 22.96 10.16 -10.51
N LYS A 158 22.24 10.67 -9.50
CA LYS A 158 22.17 10.11 -8.14
C LYS A 158 20.85 9.41 -7.91
N ASN A 159 20.89 8.28 -7.21
CA ASN A 159 19.65 7.63 -6.77
C ASN A 159 19.06 8.37 -5.56
N VAL A 160 17.78 8.73 -5.66
CA VAL A 160 17.03 9.36 -4.58
C VAL A 160 15.77 8.56 -4.27
N LYS A 161 15.47 8.37 -2.99
CA LYS A 161 14.19 7.84 -2.54
C LYS A 161 13.17 8.96 -2.49
N VAL A 162 11.94 8.64 -2.86
CA VAL A 162 10.80 9.56 -2.85
C VAL A 162 9.82 9.14 -1.76
N TYR A 163 9.46 10.07 -0.88
CA TYR A 163 8.62 9.79 0.27
C TYR A 163 7.25 10.45 0.22
N ARG A 164 7.14 11.61 -0.43
CA ARG A 164 5.88 12.33 -0.56
C ARG A 164 5.79 13.03 -1.90
N THR A 165 4.63 12.88 -2.51
CA THR A 165 4.30 13.49 -3.81
C THR A 165 2.91 14.10 -3.78
N ALA A 166 2.57 14.85 -4.80
CA ALA A 166 1.22 15.26 -5.13
C ALA A 166 1.02 15.20 -6.64
N VAL A 167 -0.21 14.97 -7.08
CA VAL A 167 -0.56 15.07 -8.50
C VAL A 167 -0.73 16.54 -8.85
N GLY A 168 0.07 17.02 -9.82
CA GLY A 168 0.06 18.41 -10.28
C GLY A 168 -0.87 18.68 -11.46
N GLY A 169 -0.71 19.87 -12.04
CA GLY A 169 -1.45 20.30 -13.21
C GLY A 169 -1.04 19.60 -14.51
N GLU A 170 -1.63 20.03 -15.62
CA GLU A 170 -1.30 19.55 -16.95
C GLU A 170 0.00 20.17 -17.47
N THR A 171 0.68 19.45 -18.36
CA THR A 171 1.90 19.88 -19.02
C THR A 171 1.99 19.31 -20.45
N ALA A 172 2.63 20.05 -21.34
CA ALA A 172 2.94 19.58 -22.70
C ALA A 172 4.33 18.92 -22.80
N LEU A 173 5.10 18.89 -21.70
CA LEU A 173 6.42 18.28 -21.69
C LEU A 173 6.33 16.76 -21.85
N ALA A 174 7.31 16.18 -22.50
CA ALA A 174 7.42 14.72 -22.60
C ALA A 174 7.65 14.09 -21.22
N ALA A 175 7.16 12.85 -21.05
CA ALA A 175 7.32 12.09 -19.83
C ALA A 175 8.78 12.01 -19.36
N GLY A 176 9.01 12.20 -18.06
CA GLY A 176 10.34 12.22 -17.44
C GLY A 176 11.05 13.57 -17.48
N LYS A 177 10.50 14.58 -18.17
CA LYS A 177 11.06 15.93 -18.22
C LYS A 177 10.74 16.73 -16.96
N ILE A 178 11.71 17.49 -16.48
CA ILE A 178 11.57 18.34 -15.30
C ILE A 178 10.92 19.65 -15.70
N ALA A 179 9.69 19.86 -15.27
CA ALA A 179 8.93 21.09 -15.52
C ALA A 179 9.30 22.22 -14.54
N GLU A 180 9.56 21.88 -13.29
CA GLU A 180 9.88 22.83 -12.24
C GLU A 180 10.89 22.24 -11.24
N ALA A 181 11.84 23.06 -10.81
CA ALA A 181 12.78 22.73 -9.74
C ALA A 181 13.05 23.98 -8.90
N GLY A 182 12.54 24.04 -7.66
CA GLY A 182 12.68 25.27 -6.86
C GLY A 182 11.96 25.24 -5.52
N LYS A 183 11.41 26.39 -5.15
CA LYS A 183 10.80 26.62 -3.81
C LYS A 183 9.60 25.72 -3.51
N GLN A 184 8.92 25.23 -4.54
CA GLN A 184 7.75 24.34 -4.39
C GLN A 184 8.11 22.85 -4.47
N GLY A 185 9.41 22.53 -4.65
CA GLY A 185 9.91 21.18 -4.84
C GLY A 185 10.30 20.93 -6.29
N LEU A 186 10.12 19.70 -6.73
CA LEU A 186 10.47 19.22 -8.07
C LEU A 186 9.20 18.71 -8.75
N ALA A 187 8.88 19.20 -9.94
CA ALA A 187 7.74 18.72 -10.73
C ALA A 187 8.24 18.06 -12.02
N ILE A 188 7.80 16.81 -12.26
CA ILE A 188 8.22 15.97 -13.39
C ILE A 188 6.99 15.59 -14.20
N ALA A 189 7.10 15.70 -15.54
CA ALA A 189 6.04 15.32 -16.47
C ALA A 189 5.84 13.80 -16.49
N CYS A 190 4.60 13.36 -16.51
CA CYS A 190 4.19 11.95 -16.57
C CYS A 190 3.53 11.61 -17.90
N GLY A 191 3.34 10.31 -18.17
CA GLY A 191 2.83 9.80 -19.43
C GLY A 191 1.39 10.18 -19.74
N ASP A 192 0.63 10.64 -18.76
CA ASP A 192 -0.74 11.15 -18.92
C ASP A 192 -0.82 12.67 -19.16
N GLY A 193 0.32 13.34 -19.39
CA GLY A 193 0.38 14.79 -19.60
C GLY A 193 0.13 15.59 -18.31
N ARG A 194 0.30 15.00 -17.14
CA ARG A 194 0.22 15.66 -15.83
C ARG A 194 1.57 15.66 -15.13
N LEU A 195 1.70 16.51 -14.15
CA LEU A 195 2.91 16.60 -13.32
C LEU A 195 2.81 15.71 -12.08
N LEU A 196 3.91 15.05 -11.74
CA LEU A 196 4.14 14.50 -10.40
C LEU A 196 5.02 15.49 -9.63
N CYS A 197 4.46 16.09 -8.59
CA CYS A 197 5.18 17.00 -7.71
C CYS A 197 5.86 16.20 -6.60
N ILE A 198 7.20 16.19 -6.57
CA ILE A 198 8.01 15.57 -5.52
C ILE A 198 8.16 16.56 -4.38
N LEU A 199 7.61 16.24 -3.22
CA LEU A 199 7.58 17.11 -2.03
C LEU A 199 8.66 16.75 -1.01
N GLU A 200 8.93 15.44 -0.83
CA GLU A 200 9.97 14.96 0.09
C GLU A 200 10.78 13.86 -0.56
N LEU A 201 12.07 13.92 -0.37
CA LEU A 201 13.04 12.97 -0.90
C LEU A 201 14.19 12.70 0.07
N GLN A 202 14.98 11.69 -0.24
CA GLN A 202 16.23 11.36 0.45
C GLN A 202 17.27 10.95 -0.58
N ALA A 203 18.34 11.74 -0.73
CA ALA A 203 19.50 11.34 -1.51
C ALA A 203 20.28 10.23 -0.80
N GLU A 204 21.01 9.44 -1.57
CA GLU A 204 21.88 8.38 -1.05
C GLU A 204 22.87 8.93 -0.03
N GLY A 205 22.96 8.29 1.14
CA GLY A 205 23.80 8.77 2.26
C GLY A 205 23.28 10.01 2.98
N GLY A 206 22.19 10.62 2.52
CA GLY A 206 21.60 11.83 3.09
C GLY A 206 20.46 11.56 4.08
N LYS A 207 19.85 12.65 4.55
CA LYS A 207 18.63 12.62 5.38
C LYS A 207 17.41 12.87 4.51
N ARG A 208 16.26 12.33 4.93
CA ARG A 208 14.95 12.70 4.39
C ARG A 208 14.69 14.18 4.66
N MET A 209 14.29 14.93 3.61
CA MET A 209 14.04 16.36 3.67
C MET A 209 13.03 16.80 2.61
N ALA A 210 12.54 18.03 2.73
CA ALA A 210 11.73 18.62 1.66
C ALA A 210 12.54 18.73 0.36
N ALA A 211 11.92 18.43 -0.77
CA ALA A 211 12.58 18.53 -2.07
C ALA A 211 13.09 19.95 -2.35
N ALA A 212 12.35 20.98 -1.93
CA ALA A 212 12.76 22.38 -2.03
C ALA A 212 14.07 22.66 -1.28
N ASP A 213 14.29 22.05 -0.12
CA ASP A 213 15.50 22.21 0.67
C ASP A 213 16.70 21.53 0.02
N TYR A 214 16.49 20.34 -0.53
CA TYR A 214 17.50 19.62 -1.30
C TYR A 214 17.97 20.43 -2.50
N LEU A 215 17.03 21.01 -3.27
CA LEU A 215 17.31 21.75 -4.50
C LEU A 215 18.08 23.05 -4.25
N ARG A 216 18.04 23.64 -3.05
CA ARG A 216 18.88 24.83 -2.72
C ARG A 216 20.37 24.52 -2.77
N GLY A 217 20.77 23.32 -2.39
CA GLY A 217 22.16 22.88 -2.43
C GLY A 217 22.54 22.05 -3.68
N HIS A 218 21.52 21.62 -4.44
CA HIS A 218 21.68 20.74 -5.61
C HIS A 218 20.76 21.23 -6.73
N PRO A 219 21.13 22.34 -7.42
CA PRO A 219 20.32 22.87 -8.49
C PRO A 219 20.24 21.87 -9.64
N VAL A 220 19.04 21.67 -10.17
CA VAL A 220 18.74 20.77 -11.27
C VAL A 220 18.25 21.57 -12.46
N GLN A 221 18.66 21.18 -13.65
CA GLN A 221 18.24 21.84 -14.88
C GLN A 221 16.75 21.52 -15.17
N VAL A 222 15.98 22.56 -15.45
CA VAL A 222 14.59 22.46 -15.91
C VAL A 222 14.59 22.28 -17.41
N ASP A 223 13.78 21.36 -17.91
CA ASP A 223 13.56 21.14 -19.33
C ASP A 223 12.56 22.18 -19.86
N VAL A 224 12.85 22.81 -20.99
CA VAL A 224 12.02 23.86 -21.61
C VAL A 224 11.44 23.34 -22.90
#